data_535d72c51d01c02dd3afe7649bee10b7
#
_entry.id   535d72c51d01c02dd3afe7649bee10b7
#
_cell.length_a   1.000
_cell.length_b   1.000
_cell.length_c   1.000
_cell.angle_alpha   90.00
_cell.angle_beta   90.00
_cell.angle_gamma   90.00
#
_symmetry.space_group_name_H-M   'P 1'
#
loop_
_entity.id
_entity.type
_entity.pdbx_description
1 polymer ?
#
loop_
_entity_poly.entity_id
_entity_poly.type
_entity_poly.pdbx_seq_one_letter_code
_entity_poly.pdbx_strand_id
1 'polypeptide(L)'
;IALPGVITGIALRSAYHTLEIPFSFWTIVIGHATFCVVVVFNNAVARLRRLNPNLIEASMDLGADGFQTVRYIVLPQLGSALLAGALLAFALSFDEVIVTTFTAGQQTTLPIWMLQELIRPRQRPVTNVVAVVIIALTFIPILAAYWLTRADEPVQR
;
A
#
# COMPACT_ATOMS: atom_id res chain seq x y z
N ILE A 1 -12.69 8.64 0.28
CA ILE A 1 -13.70 7.95 -0.55
C ILE A 1 -12.91 7.05 -1.48
N ALA A 2 -13.05 5.72 -1.33
CA ALA A 2 -12.44 4.78 -2.26
C ALA A 2 -13.31 4.70 -3.52
N LEU A 3 -12.72 4.94 -4.68
CA LEU A 3 -13.40 4.70 -5.95
C LEU A 3 -13.56 3.19 -6.17
N PRO A 4 -14.72 2.73 -6.70
CA PRO A 4 -14.89 1.32 -7.04
C PRO A 4 -13.80 0.87 -8.02
N GLY A 5 -13.12 -0.24 -7.73
CA GLY A 5 -11.99 -0.74 -8.52
C GLY A 5 -12.31 -0.92 -10.01
N VAL A 6 -13.52 -1.36 -10.34
CA VAL A 6 -13.98 -1.50 -11.73
C VAL A 6 -13.98 -0.16 -12.46
N ILE A 7 -14.50 0.91 -11.83
CA ILE A 7 -14.55 2.25 -12.44
C ILE A 7 -13.14 2.79 -12.63
N THR A 8 -12.29 2.66 -11.61
CA THR A 8 -10.88 3.07 -11.68
C THR A 8 -10.14 2.30 -12.78
N GLY A 9 -10.33 0.99 -12.88
CA GLY A 9 -9.69 0.17 -13.89
C GLY A 9 -10.11 0.54 -15.32
N ILE A 10 -11.41 0.75 -15.56
CA ILE A 10 -11.93 1.18 -16.88
C ILE A 10 -11.40 2.57 -17.23
N ALA A 11 -11.41 3.52 -16.28
CA ALA A 11 -10.92 4.87 -16.53
C ALA A 11 -9.43 4.88 -16.88
N LEU A 12 -8.59 4.13 -16.15
CA LEU A 12 -7.17 3.99 -16.43
C LEU A 12 -6.93 3.35 -17.80
N ARG A 13 -7.65 2.27 -18.11
CA ARG A 13 -7.55 1.63 -19.43
C ARG A 13 -7.87 2.60 -20.56
N SER A 14 -8.95 3.38 -20.41
CA SER A 14 -9.34 4.40 -21.37
C SER A 14 -8.28 5.50 -21.50
N ALA A 15 -7.73 5.96 -20.37
CA ALA A 15 -6.67 6.96 -20.37
C ALA A 15 -5.40 6.45 -21.07
N TYR A 16 -4.96 5.22 -20.79
CA TYR A 16 -3.79 4.63 -21.46
C TYR A 16 -3.99 4.49 -22.95
N HIS A 17 -5.19 4.08 -23.38
CA HIS A 17 -5.51 4.00 -24.79
C HIS A 17 -5.50 5.39 -25.48
N THR A 18 -6.10 6.40 -24.84
CA THR A 18 -6.16 7.77 -25.40
C THR A 18 -4.77 8.43 -25.47
N LEU A 19 -3.90 8.12 -24.50
CA LEU A 19 -2.53 8.65 -24.43
C LEU A 19 -1.52 7.78 -25.19
N GLU A 20 -1.99 6.73 -25.88
CA GLU A 20 -1.16 5.77 -26.61
C GLU A 20 -0.06 5.12 -25.73
N ILE A 21 -0.32 4.96 -24.42
CA ILE A 21 0.60 4.33 -23.47
C ILE A 21 0.50 2.81 -23.62
N PRO A 22 1.57 2.10 -24.00
CA PRO A 22 1.55 0.65 -24.11
C PRO A 22 1.41 0.01 -22.74
N PHE A 23 0.58 -1.03 -22.64
CA PHE A 23 0.46 -1.80 -21.40
C PHE A 23 1.79 -2.45 -21.03
N SER A 24 2.20 -2.27 -19.78
CA SER A 24 3.47 -2.74 -19.25
C SER A 24 3.39 -2.97 -17.74
N PHE A 25 4.47 -3.41 -17.13
CA PHE A 25 4.59 -3.44 -15.68
C PHE A 25 4.26 -2.07 -15.01
N TRP A 26 4.68 -0.97 -15.64
CA TRP A 26 4.44 0.37 -15.11
C TRP A 26 2.97 0.78 -15.13
N THR A 27 2.17 0.32 -16.09
CA THR A 27 0.72 0.59 -16.08
C THR A 27 0.01 -0.13 -14.94
N ILE A 28 0.50 -1.30 -14.53
CA ILE A 28 0.06 -1.98 -13.31
C ILE A 28 0.44 -1.17 -12.07
N VAL A 29 1.71 -0.75 -11.97
CA VAL A 29 2.22 0.03 -10.83
C VAL A 29 1.42 1.32 -10.65
N ILE A 30 1.17 2.06 -11.73
CA ILE A 30 0.36 3.29 -11.70
C ILE A 30 -1.07 2.97 -11.26
N GLY A 31 -1.67 1.90 -11.78
CA GLY A 31 -3.00 1.45 -11.39
C GLY A 31 -3.09 1.18 -9.89
N HIS A 32 -2.13 0.46 -9.33
CA HIS A 32 -2.06 0.16 -7.89
C HIS A 32 -1.76 1.41 -7.05
N ALA A 33 -0.94 2.33 -7.55
CA ALA A 33 -0.62 3.56 -6.85
C ALA A 33 -1.86 4.42 -6.59
N THR A 34 -2.87 4.40 -7.45
CA THR A 34 -4.07 5.22 -7.31
C THR A 34 -4.82 5.02 -5.99
N PHE A 35 -4.88 3.79 -5.49
CA PHE A 35 -5.52 3.49 -4.21
C PHE A 35 -4.53 3.34 -3.06
N CYS A 36 -3.32 2.84 -3.31
CA CYS A 36 -2.28 2.71 -2.29
C CYS A 36 -1.90 4.07 -1.68
N VAL A 37 -1.73 5.10 -2.52
CA VAL A 37 -1.42 6.47 -2.06
C VAL A 37 -2.51 6.98 -1.13
N VAL A 38 -3.78 6.76 -1.45
CA VAL A 38 -4.92 7.19 -0.61
C VAL A 38 -4.87 6.53 0.77
N VAL A 39 -4.56 5.24 0.84
CA VAL A 39 -4.46 4.50 2.10
C VAL A 39 -3.34 5.03 2.97
N VAL A 40 -2.13 5.19 2.40
CA VAL A 40 -0.98 5.72 3.14
C VAL A 40 -1.23 7.16 3.58
N PHE A 41 -1.78 8.00 2.71
CA PHE A 41 -2.14 9.39 3.00
C PHE A 41 -3.12 9.49 4.16
N ASN A 42 -4.20 8.70 4.15
CA ASN A 42 -5.20 8.74 5.21
C ASN A 42 -4.62 8.32 6.58
N ASN A 43 -3.74 7.33 6.61
CA ASN A 43 -3.03 6.93 7.84
C ASN A 43 -2.11 8.06 8.34
N ALA A 44 -1.35 8.67 7.44
CA ALA A 44 -0.47 9.79 7.78
C ALA A 44 -1.26 11.00 8.30
N VAL A 45 -2.36 11.39 7.63
CA VAL A 45 -3.23 12.49 8.06
C VAL A 45 -3.87 12.21 9.41
N ALA A 46 -4.37 10.98 9.64
CA ALA A 46 -4.98 10.59 10.90
C ALA A 46 -3.97 10.71 12.07
N ARG A 47 -2.71 10.35 11.83
CA ARG A 47 -1.63 10.49 12.82
C ARG A 47 -1.24 11.97 13.01
N LEU A 48 -1.11 12.71 11.93
CA LEU A 48 -0.76 14.14 11.95
C LEU A 48 -1.76 14.96 12.78
N ARG A 49 -3.07 14.67 12.64
CA ARG A 49 -4.13 15.32 13.43
C ARG A 49 -4.06 15.04 14.93
N ARG A 50 -3.34 14.01 15.35
CA ARG A 50 -3.13 13.65 16.76
C ARG A 50 -1.81 14.18 17.31
N LEU A 51 -0.97 14.81 16.50
CA LEU A 51 0.25 15.44 16.96
C LEU A 51 -0.10 16.65 17.83
N ASN A 52 0.66 16.80 18.90
CA ASN A 52 0.53 18.01 19.73
C ASN A 52 1.10 19.21 18.96
N PRO A 53 0.30 20.25 18.66
CA PRO A 53 0.76 21.41 17.91
C PRO A 53 1.90 22.16 18.63
N ASN A 54 1.95 22.12 19.96
CA ASN A 54 3.00 22.76 20.76
C ASN A 54 4.40 22.22 20.45
N LEU A 55 4.53 20.98 19.95
CA LEU A 55 5.83 20.42 19.53
C LEU A 55 6.41 21.18 18.33
N ILE A 56 5.55 21.57 17.40
CA ILE A 56 5.94 22.34 16.20
C ILE A 56 6.34 23.76 16.62
N GLU A 57 5.53 24.41 17.44
CA GLU A 57 5.80 25.76 17.96
C GLU A 57 7.10 25.77 18.77
N ALA A 58 7.26 24.85 19.72
CA ALA A 58 8.49 24.74 20.53
C ALA A 58 9.75 24.50 19.68
N SER A 59 9.66 23.73 18.59
CA SER A 59 10.80 23.54 17.71
C SER A 59 11.22 24.82 16.99
N MET A 60 10.23 25.63 16.57
CA MET A 60 10.48 26.93 15.93
C MET A 60 11.02 27.95 16.92
N ASP A 61 10.54 27.95 18.16
CA ASP A 61 11.06 28.80 19.24
C ASP A 61 12.54 28.50 19.56
N LEU A 62 12.95 27.25 19.37
CA LEU A 62 14.35 26.83 19.50
C LEU A 62 15.19 27.12 18.23
N GLY A 63 14.62 27.83 17.24
CA GLY A 63 15.32 28.26 16.04
C GLY A 63 15.31 27.24 14.89
N ALA A 64 14.51 26.17 14.97
CA ALA A 64 14.39 25.22 13.85
C ALA A 64 13.60 25.87 12.69
N ASP A 65 14.09 25.69 11.47
CA ASP A 65 13.32 26.03 10.29
C ASP A 65 12.23 24.98 9.98
N GLY A 66 11.33 25.29 9.04
CA GLY A 66 10.22 24.41 8.70
C GLY A 66 10.67 23.04 8.19
N PHE A 67 11.78 22.95 7.45
CA PHE A 67 12.33 21.69 6.97
C PHE A 67 12.92 20.85 8.11
N GLN A 68 13.64 21.50 9.03
CA GLN A 68 14.19 20.85 10.22
C GLN A 68 13.07 20.33 11.13
N THR A 69 12.02 21.12 11.34
CA THR A 69 10.82 20.71 12.10
C THR A 69 10.16 19.47 11.47
N VAL A 70 9.94 19.48 10.15
CA VAL A 70 9.36 18.33 9.47
C VAL A 70 10.27 17.11 9.58
N ARG A 71 11.57 17.27 9.31
CA ARG A 71 12.54 16.17 9.26
C ARG A 71 12.80 15.52 10.62
N TYR A 72 12.92 16.32 11.68
CA TYR A 72 13.37 15.85 12.99
C TYR A 72 12.25 15.69 14.02
N ILE A 73 11.11 16.36 13.83
CA ILE A 73 9.99 16.29 14.78
C ILE A 73 8.81 15.55 14.17
N VAL A 74 8.30 15.99 13.01
CA VAL A 74 7.06 15.47 12.44
C VAL A 74 7.26 14.09 11.83
N LEU A 75 8.25 13.92 10.96
CA LEU A 75 8.48 12.68 10.22
C LEU A 75 8.75 11.47 11.12
N PRO A 76 9.58 11.55 12.18
CA PRO A 76 9.76 10.43 13.10
C PRO A 76 8.46 10.03 13.80
N GLN A 77 7.60 10.99 14.15
CA GLN A 77 6.32 10.71 14.79
C GLN A 77 5.26 10.11 13.85
N LEU A 78 5.43 10.29 12.54
CA LEU A 78 4.59 9.64 11.53
C LEU A 78 5.07 8.22 11.19
N GLY A 79 6.26 7.80 11.62
CA GLY A 79 6.88 6.55 11.22
C GLY A 79 5.98 5.33 11.39
N SER A 80 5.35 5.16 12.55
CA SER A 80 4.42 4.05 12.81
C SER A 80 3.17 4.09 11.93
N ALA A 81 2.63 5.28 11.65
CA ALA A 81 1.46 5.43 10.80
C ALA A 81 1.79 5.19 9.31
N LEU A 82 2.98 5.62 8.88
CA LEU A 82 3.48 5.34 7.54
C LEU A 82 3.74 3.85 7.34
N LEU A 83 4.33 3.19 8.33
CA LEU A 83 4.53 1.74 8.30
C LEU A 83 3.19 0.99 8.22
N ALA A 84 2.22 1.35 9.07
CA ALA A 84 0.89 0.75 9.03
C ALA A 84 0.20 0.99 7.67
N GLY A 85 0.27 2.22 7.14
CA GLY A 85 -0.25 2.56 5.83
C GLY A 85 0.42 1.78 4.69
N ALA A 86 1.74 1.62 4.75
CA ALA A 86 2.51 0.85 3.77
C ALA A 86 2.15 -0.64 3.78
N LEU A 87 1.96 -1.24 4.97
CA LEU A 87 1.53 -2.63 5.10
C LEU A 87 0.11 -2.86 4.56
N LEU A 88 -0.81 -1.93 4.84
CA LEU A 88 -2.15 -1.97 4.28
C LEU A 88 -2.13 -1.80 2.75
N ALA A 89 -1.34 -0.86 2.25
CA ALA A 89 -1.16 -0.66 0.82
C ALA A 89 -0.55 -1.90 0.14
N PHE A 90 0.44 -2.53 0.77
CA PHE A 90 1.01 -3.79 0.30
C PHE A 90 -0.05 -4.90 0.23
N ALA A 91 -0.83 -5.09 1.30
CA ALA A 91 -1.87 -6.12 1.35
C ALA A 91 -2.94 -5.89 0.26
N LEU A 92 -3.41 -4.65 0.11
CA LEU A 92 -4.38 -4.29 -0.93
C LEU A 92 -3.82 -4.45 -2.34
N SER A 93 -2.57 -4.05 -2.57
CA SER A 93 -1.90 -4.18 -3.86
C SER A 93 -1.65 -5.64 -4.22
N PHE A 94 -1.37 -6.48 -3.22
CA PHE A 94 -1.08 -7.89 -3.43
C PHE A 94 -2.31 -8.70 -3.87
N ASP A 95 -3.50 -8.36 -3.38
CA ASP A 95 -4.77 -9.04 -3.70
C ASP A 95 -5.56 -8.35 -4.83
N GLU A 96 -5.02 -7.29 -5.43
CA GLU A 96 -5.76 -6.51 -6.42
C GLU A 96 -5.84 -7.21 -7.77
N VAL A 97 -7.02 -7.71 -8.10
CA VAL A 97 -7.33 -8.39 -9.35
C VAL A 97 -8.04 -7.48 -10.33
N ILE A 98 -8.97 -6.63 -9.83
CA ILE A 98 -9.90 -5.88 -10.68
C ILE A 98 -9.17 -4.82 -11.49
N VAL A 99 -8.48 -3.89 -10.82
CA VAL A 99 -7.71 -2.82 -11.50
C VAL A 99 -6.63 -3.44 -12.37
N THR A 100 -5.95 -4.49 -11.85
CA THR A 100 -4.90 -5.18 -12.60
C THR A 100 -5.42 -5.77 -13.91
N THR A 101 -6.61 -6.37 -13.92
CA THR A 101 -7.21 -6.94 -15.14
C THR A 101 -7.35 -5.88 -16.25
N PHE A 102 -7.62 -4.63 -15.89
CA PHE A 102 -7.76 -3.55 -16.85
C PHE A 102 -6.42 -2.90 -17.27
N THR A 103 -5.39 -3.00 -16.42
CA THR A 103 -4.11 -2.29 -16.60
C THR A 103 -2.93 -3.17 -16.99
N ALA A 104 -3.05 -4.50 -16.87
CA ALA A 104 -1.95 -5.44 -17.10
C ALA A 104 -1.68 -5.76 -18.60
N GLY A 105 -2.66 -5.58 -19.48
CA GLY A 105 -2.55 -5.98 -20.87
C GLY A 105 -2.34 -7.49 -21.01
N GLN A 106 -1.17 -7.90 -21.51
CA GLN A 106 -0.79 -9.32 -21.66
C GLN A 106 -0.03 -9.89 -20.44
N GLN A 107 0.26 -9.07 -19.45
CA GLN A 107 0.96 -9.53 -18.25
C GLN A 107 0.00 -10.20 -17.27
N THR A 108 0.47 -11.22 -16.58
CA THR A 108 -0.31 -11.95 -15.60
C THR A 108 0.33 -11.77 -14.23
N THR A 109 -0.41 -11.22 -13.29
CA THR A 109 0.00 -11.19 -11.88
C THR A 109 -0.42 -12.48 -11.19
N LEU A 110 0.17 -12.74 -10.02
CA LEU A 110 -0.11 -13.95 -9.27
C LEU A 110 -1.60 -14.12 -8.90
N PRO A 111 -2.33 -13.09 -8.41
CA PRO A 111 -3.76 -13.21 -8.13
C PRO A 111 -4.59 -13.52 -9.38
N ILE A 112 -4.28 -12.89 -10.51
CA ILE A 112 -4.95 -13.19 -11.78
C ILE A 112 -4.68 -14.63 -12.22
N TRP A 113 -3.43 -15.09 -12.11
CA TRP A 113 -3.07 -16.47 -12.41
C TRP A 113 -3.83 -17.46 -11.52
N MET A 114 -3.88 -17.20 -10.20
CA MET A 114 -4.63 -18.03 -9.26
C MET A 114 -6.12 -18.09 -9.61
N LEU A 115 -6.73 -16.96 -9.96
CA LEU A 115 -8.13 -16.89 -10.38
C LEU A 115 -8.38 -17.72 -11.65
N GLN A 116 -7.48 -17.65 -12.63
CA GLN A 116 -7.56 -18.43 -13.87
C GLN A 116 -7.43 -19.93 -13.62
N GLU A 117 -6.51 -20.33 -12.73
CA GLU A 117 -6.29 -21.75 -12.41
C GLU A 117 -7.43 -22.37 -11.56
N LEU A 118 -8.16 -21.57 -10.78
CA LEU A 118 -9.35 -22.03 -10.06
C LEU A 118 -10.44 -22.55 -10.99
N ILE A 119 -10.52 -22.03 -12.21
CA ILE A 119 -11.49 -22.42 -13.23
C ILE A 119 -11.06 -23.72 -13.93
N ARG A 120 -9.77 -24.12 -13.80
CA ARG A 120 -9.22 -25.33 -14.43
C ARG A 120 -9.19 -26.50 -13.45
N PRO A 121 -10.08 -27.51 -13.58
CA PRO A 121 -10.23 -28.58 -12.57
C PRO A 121 -8.96 -29.41 -12.33
N ARG A 122 -8.05 -29.43 -13.29
CA ARG A 122 -6.87 -30.31 -13.30
C ARG A 122 -5.70 -29.82 -12.45
N GLN A 123 -5.66 -28.54 -12.08
CA GLN A 123 -4.51 -27.91 -11.42
C GLN A 123 -4.79 -27.45 -9.97
N ARG A 124 -5.93 -27.79 -9.40
CA ARG A 124 -6.30 -27.46 -8.02
C ARG A 124 -5.22 -27.75 -6.97
N PRO A 125 -4.49 -28.90 -7.02
CA PRO A 125 -3.42 -29.16 -6.06
C PRO A 125 -2.28 -28.13 -6.14
N VAL A 126 -1.91 -27.69 -7.34
CA VAL A 126 -0.85 -26.68 -7.56
C VAL A 126 -1.29 -25.33 -6.99
N THR A 127 -2.52 -24.91 -7.27
CA THR A 127 -3.09 -23.64 -6.75
C THR A 127 -3.10 -23.63 -5.22
N ASN A 128 -3.48 -24.77 -4.59
CA ASN A 128 -3.49 -24.87 -3.13
C ASN A 128 -2.09 -24.76 -2.52
N VAL A 129 -1.08 -25.41 -3.12
CA VAL A 129 0.31 -25.30 -2.65
C VAL A 129 0.82 -23.88 -2.79
N VAL A 130 0.58 -23.23 -3.93
CA VAL A 130 0.96 -21.83 -4.15
C VAL A 130 0.29 -20.92 -3.13
N ALA A 131 -1.02 -21.10 -2.86
CA ALA A 131 -1.74 -20.33 -1.85
C ALA A 131 -1.10 -20.48 -0.45
N VAL A 132 -0.76 -21.70 -0.03
CA VAL A 132 -0.11 -21.95 1.27
C VAL A 132 1.26 -21.27 1.35
N VAL A 133 2.07 -21.35 0.28
CA VAL A 133 3.39 -20.69 0.23
C VAL A 133 3.24 -19.19 0.32
N ILE A 134 2.28 -18.59 -0.39
CA ILE A 134 2.03 -17.16 -0.36
C ILE A 134 1.58 -16.71 1.03
N ILE A 135 0.63 -17.43 1.63
CA ILE A 135 0.18 -17.13 3.00
C ILE A 135 1.38 -17.17 3.94
N ALA A 136 2.24 -18.18 3.88
CA ALA A 136 3.43 -18.26 4.70
C ALA A 136 4.38 -17.08 4.47
N LEU A 137 4.61 -16.67 3.22
CA LEU A 137 5.44 -15.52 2.86
C LEU A 137 4.86 -14.19 3.36
N THR A 138 3.54 -14.02 3.34
CA THR A 138 2.89 -12.78 3.82
C THR A 138 2.97 -12.62 5.34
N PHE A 139 3.16 -13.71 6.09
CA PHE A 139 3.43 -13.62 7.53
C PHE A 139 4.75 -12.93 7.85
N ILE A 140 5.75 -13.00 6.98
CA ILE A 140 7.08 -12.40 7.22
C ILE A 140 7.00 -10.88 7.43
N PRO A 141 6.45 -10.08 6.50
CA PRO A 141 6.33 -8.64 6.70
C PRO A 141 5.41 -8.27 7.87
N ILE A 142 4.37 -9.07 8.14
CA ILE A 142 3.46 -8.84 9.26
C ILE A 142 4.19 -9.02 10.59
N LEU A 143 4.95 -10.10 10.73
CA LEU A 143 5.74 -10.37 11.93
C LEU A 143 6.85 -9.32 12.09
N ALA A 144 7.54 -8.96 11.03
CA ALA A 144 8.57 -7.91 11.07
C ALA A 144 7.97 -6.57 11.55
N ALA A 145 6.82 -6.17 11.01
CA ALA A 145 6.12 -4.96 11.44
C ALA A 145 5.69 -5.03 12.90
N TYR A 146 5.15 -6.17 13.34
CA TYR A 146 4.77 -6.39 14.73
C TYR A 146 5.95 -6.22 15.68
N TRP A 147 7.12 -6.78 15.35
CA TRP A 147 8.32 -6.62 16.17
C TRP A 147 8.83 -5.18 16.19
N LEU A 148 8.82 -4.48 15.06
CA LEU A 148 9.24 -3.09 14.94
C LEU A 148 8.33 -2.15 15.75
N THR A 149 7.01 -2.34 15.69
CA THR A 149 6.05 -1.47 16.39
C THR A 149 6.01 -1.75 17.89
N ARG A 150 6.28 -2.98 18.31
CA ARG A 150 6.28 -3.34 19.74
C ARG A 150 7.46 -2.76 20.52
N ALA A 151 8.58 -2.46 19.82
CA ALA A 151 9.74 -1.83 20.41
C ALA A 151 9.51 -0.35 20.77
N ASP A 152 8.49 0.28 20.19
CA ASP A 152 8.19 1.72 20.38
C ASP A 152 7.08 1.99 21.40
N GLU A 153 6.49 0.96 22.04
CA GLU A 153 5.54 1.19 23.12
C GLU A 153 6.30 1.54 24.42
N PRO A 154 6.19 2.79 24.93
CA PRO A 154 6.72 3.11 26.24
C PRO A 154 5.96 2.29 27.30
N VAL A 155 6.71 1.57 28.12
CA VAL A 155 6.18 0.88 29.30
C VAL A 155 5.38 1.91 30.11
N GLN A 156 4.07 1.86 30.03
CA GLN A 156 3.19 2.62 30.92
C GLN A 156 3.38 2.04 32.34
N ARG A 157 4.17 2.74 33.12
CA ARG A 157 4.21 2.62 34.58
C ARG A 157 3.43 3.73 35.23
#